data_e104e5b56d34a2e757b133008f306f6c
#
_entry.id   e104e5b56d34a2e757b133008f306f6c
#
_cell.length_a   1.000
_cell.length_b   1.000
_cell.length_c   1.000
_cell.angle_alpha   90.00
_cell.angle_beta   90.00
_cell.angle_gamma   90.00
#
_symmetry.space_group_name_H-M   'P 1'
#
loop_
_entity.id
_entity.type
_entity.pdbx_description
1 polymer ?
#
loop_
_entity_poly.entity_id
_entity_poly.type
_entity_poly.pdbx_seq_one_letter_code
_entity_poly.pdbx_strand_id
1 'polypeptide(L)'
;MNIDDDLVTVPSPTPTTKFTNPFAAEVSLWVEDLNARGALEAIFVEAGFDIAGYRVREHVYTDYGGNSHGPPRDWPDGERSPYVISVTPLERPKRIPKDRWMRHWFNRQGPMSEKMQPRARYVRNLVDEVLTPGAVPYEGIVEESWPSERHMTNPFLFYG
;
A
#
# COMPACT_ATOMS: atom_id res chain seq x y z
N MET A 1 3.59 9.49 2.64
CA MET A 1 3.72 8.74 3.92
C MET A 1 2.32 8.39 4.41
N ASN A 2 2.08 7.13 4.70
CA ASN A 2 0.86 6.60 5.29
C ASN A 2 1.18 6.18 6.72
N ILE A 3 0.43 6.64 7.70
CA ILE A 3 0.68 6.43 9.13
C ILE A 3 -0.52 5.65 9.69
N ASP A 4 -0.23 4.59 10.45
CA ASP A 4 -1.23 3.93 11.28
C ASP A 4 -1.48 4.81 12.51
N ASP A 5 -2.70 5.31 12.66
CA ASP A 5 -3.06 6.25 13.72
C ASP A 5 -4.40 5.90 14.38
N ASP A 6 -4.61 6.42 15.58
CA ASP A 6 -5.78 6.17 16.40
C ASP A 6 -7.10 6.75 15.85
N LEU A 7 -7.04 7.50 14.74
CA LEU A 7 -8.23 8.04 14.07
C LEU A 7 -8.91 6.99 13.19
N VAL A 8 -8.20 5.90 12.85
CA VAL A 8 -8.75 4.75 12.12
C VAL A 8 -8.90 3.60 13.11
N THR A 9 -10.13 3.32 13.51
CA THR A 9 -10.44 2.30 14.53
C THR A 9 -10.79 0.93 13.93
N VAL A 10 -10.73 0.80 12.63
CA VAL A 10 -11.14 -0.41 11.91
C VAL A 10 -10.06 -1.47 11.99
N PRO A 11 -10.36 -2.67 12.50
CA PRO A 11 -9.42 -3.77 12.41
C PRO A 11 -9.16 -4.10 10.94
N SER A 12 -7.90 -4.37 10.61
CA SER A 12 -7.55 -4.85 9.26
C SER A 12 -8.46 -6.01 8.85
N PRO A 13 -9.10 -5.97 7.68
CA PRO A 13 -9.92 -7.08 7.19
C PRO A 13 -9.09 -8.34 6.88
N THR A 14 -7.79 -8.19 6.79
CA THR A 14 -6.85 -9.30 6.59
C THR A 14 -6.32 -9.76 7.95
N PRO A 15 -6.39 -11.07 8.28
CA PRO A 15 -5.81 -11.57 9.51
C PRO A 15 -4.32 -11.24 9.59
N THR A 16 -3.95 -10.38 10.53
CA THR A 16 -2.55 -9.94 10.77
C THR A 16 -1.78 -10.91 11.67
N THR A 17 -2.26 -12.13 11.83
CA THR A 17 -1.75 -13.13 12.77
C THR A 17 -0.28 -13.52 12.57
N LYS A 18 0.36 -13.06 11.49
CA LYS A 18 1.78 -13.32 11.23
C LYS A 18 2.73 -12.18 11.65
N PHE A 19 2.21 -11.04 12.04
CA PHE A 19 3.04 -9.91 12.43
C PHE A 19 3.11 -9.83 13.95
N THR A 20 4.30 -10.02 14.50
CA THR A 20 4.58 -9.75 15.92
C THR A 20 4.60 -8.26 16.21
N ASN A 21 4.97 -7.44 15.20
CA ASN A 21 4.96 -5.98 15.28
C ASN A 21 4.12 -5.44 14.10
N PRO A 22 3.06 -4.66 14.38
CA PRO A 22 2.30 -3.99 13.34
C PRO A 22 3.16 -2.92 12.66
N PHE A 23 2.86 -2.62 11.40
CA PHE A 23 3.46 -1.48 10.72
C PHE A 23 2.94 -0.19 11.34
N ALA A 24 3.85 0.69 11.76
CA ALA A 24 3.49 2.02 12.24
C ALA A 24 3.28 3.00 11.08
N ALA A 25 4.00 2.82 9.99
CA ALA A 25 3.90 3.68 8.81
C ALA A 25 4.45 3.00 7.55
N GLU A 26 4.02 3.50 6.41
CA GLU A 26 4.64 3.28 5.10
C GLU A 26 5.14 4.62 4.56
N VAL A 27 6.38 4.63 4.07
CA VAL A 27 7.03 5.83 3.52
C VAL A 27 7.53 5.53 2.12
N SER A 28 6.94 6.18 1.12
CA SER A 28 7.38 6.11 -0.27
C SER A 28 8.29 7.28 -0.59
N LEU A 29 9.45 6.99 -1.18
CA LEU A 29 10.47 7.98 -1.55
C LEU A 29 10.96 7.71 -2.97
N TRP A 30 11.18 8.78 -3.72
CA TRP A 30 11.84 8.72 -5.02
C TRP A 30 13.25 9.28 -4.86
N VAL A 31 14.25 8.48 -5.11
CA VAL A 31 15.67 8.86 -4.97
C VAL A 31 16.41 8.61 -6.28
N GLU A 32 17.31 9.52 -6.65
CA GLU A 32 18.15 9.35 -7.84
C GLU A 32 19.24 8.30 -7.62
N ASP A 33 19.78 8.23 -6.39
CA ASP A 33 20.77 7.24 -5.98
C ASP A 33 20.24 6.43 -4.79
N LEU A 34 20.14 5.14 -4.97
CA LEU A 34 19.69 4.22 -3.92
C LEU A 34 20.62 4.23 -2.68
N ASN A 35 21.91 4.59 -2.84
CA ASN A 35 22.82 4.71 -1.72
C ASN A 35 22.47 5.89 -0.79
N ALA A 36 21.78 6.90 -1.27
CA ALA A 36 21.33 8.03 -0.46
C ALA A 36 20.27 7.64 0.59
N ARG A 37 19.63 6.48 0.46
CA ARG A 37 18.59 6.01 1.41
C ARG A 37 19.09 5.90 2.84
N GLY A 38 20.38 5.58 3.05
CA GLY A 38 20.92 5.37 4.41
C GLY A 38 20.74 6.56 5.34
N ALA A 39 20.87 7.79 4.82
CA ALA A 39 20.63 8.99 5.61
C ALA A 39 19.15 9.18 5.97
N LEU A 40 18.24 8.77 5.10
CA LEU A 40 16.79 8.82 5.33
C LEU A 40 16.36 7.72 6.32
N GLU A 41 16.88 6.52 6.16
CA GLU A 41 16.62 5.38 7.05
C GLU A 41 17.13 5.66 8.47
N ALA A 42 18.27 6.34 8.60
CA ALA A 42 18.85 6.70 9.89
C ALA A 42 17.91 7.53 10.77
N ILE A 43 17.11 8.41 10.17
CA ILE A 43 16.13 9.24 10.88
C ILE A 43 15.13 8.37 11.65
N PHE A 44 14.65 7.30 11.03
CA PHE A 44 13.67 6.39 11.64
C PHE A 44 14.33 5.48 12.66
N VAL A 45 15.52 4.97 12.36
CA VAL A 45 16.29 4.12 13.29
C VAL A 45 16.67 4.89 14.56
N GLU A 46 17.14 6.14 14.44
CA GLU A 46 17.44 7.02 15.56
C GLU A 46 16.20 7.35 16.41
N ALA A 47 15.03 7.39 15.77
CA ALA A 47 13.75 7.55 16.46
C ALA A 47 13.24 6.23 17.10
N GLY A 48 13.97 5.12 16.98
CA GLY A 48 13.66 3.84 17.61
C GLY A 48 12.74 2.92 16.81
N PHE A 49 12.57 3.17 15.51
CA PHE A 49 11.78 2.30 14.65
C PHE A 49 12.63 1.22 13.97
N ASP A 50 12.07 0.02 13.89
CA ASP A 50 12.55 -1.01 12.98
C ASP A 50 12.09 -0.67 11.56
N ILE A 51 12.98 -0.85 10.58
CA ILE A 51 12.69 -0.55 9.18
C ILE A 51 12.77 -1.79 8.30
N ALA A 52 11.94 -1.81 7.25
CA ALA A 52 11.99 -2.77 6.17
C ALA A 52 11.95 -2.03 4.83
N GLY A 53 13.10 -1.90 4.18
CA GLY A 53 13.24 -1.18 2.92
C GLY A 53 13.08 -2.09 1.70
N TYR A 54 12.36 -1.59 0.70
CA TYR A 54 12.11 -2.27 -0.58
C TYR A 54 12.36 -1.32 -1.73
N ARG A 55 13.04 -1.80 -2.77
CA ARG A 55 13.02 -1.12 -4.06
C ARG A 55 11.82 -1.59 -4.84
N VAL A 56 10.99 -0.63 -5.26
CA VAL A 56 9.74 -0.92 -5.95
C VAL A 56 9.66 -0.21 -7.30
N ARG A 57 8.84 -0.76 -8.19
CA ARG A 57 8.31 -0.04 -9.35
C ARG A 57 6.86 0.31 -9.08
N GLU A 58 6.59 1.61 -9.04
CA GLU A 58 5.25 2.12 -8.85
C GLU A 58 4.42 1.97 -10.12
N HIS A 59 3.20 1.49 -9.96
CA HIS A 59 2.17 1.43 -10.98
C HIS A 59 0.90 2.08 -10.44
N VAL A 60 0.70 3.34 -10.74
CA VAL A 60 -0.55 4.03 -10.45
C VAL A 60 -1.61 3.50 -11.41
N TYR A 61 -2.55 2.72 -10.90
CA TYR A 61 -3.64 2.15 -11.68
C TYR A 61 -4.78 3.17 -11.83
N THR A 62 -5.17 3.78 -10.73
CA THR A 62 -6.14 4.87 -10.67
C THR A 62 -5.61 5.94 -9.73
N ASP A 63 -5.70 7.18 -10.14
CA ASP A 63 -5.42 8.35 -9.31
C ASP A 63 -6.70 9.15 -9.07
N TYR A 64 -6.68 10.05 -8.11
CA TYR A 64 -7.83 10.88 -7.73
C TYR A 64 -8.43 11.59 -8.95
N GLY A 65 -9.74 11.42 -9.14
CA GLY A 65 -10.45 11.91 -10.32
C GLY A 65 -10.33 11.02 -11.56
N GLY A 66 -9.59 9.92 -11.49
CA GLY A 66 -9.46 8.95 -12.59
C GLY A 66 -10.63 7.99 -12.74
N ASN A 67 -11.58 7.99 -11.81
CA ASN A 67 -12.81 7.22 -11.83
C ASN A 67 -13.98 8.00 -11.19
N SER A 68 -15.13 7.36 -11.04
CA SER A 68 -16.34 7.99 -10.46
C SER A 68 -16.38 8.00 -8.94
N HIS A 69 -15.37 7.48 -8.25
CA HIS A 69 -15.38 7.27 -6.79
C HIS A 69 -14.74 8.40 -5.99
N GLY A 70 -14.10 9.35 -6.65
CA GLY A 70 -13.53 10.50 -5.99
C GLY A 70 -13.24 11.64 -6.96
N PRO A 71 -13.28 12.89 -6.49
CA PRO A 71 -12.85 14.04 -7.29
C PRO A 71 -11.33 14.02 -7.50
N PRO A 72 -10.83 14.86 -8.41
CA PRO A 72 -9.40 15.18 -8.45
C PRO A 72 -8.89 15.63 -7.08
N ARG A 73 -7.61 15.41 -6.83
CA ARG A 73 -6.98 15.84 -5.60
C ARG A 73 -7.08 17.35 -5.46
N ASP A 74 -7.60 17.83 -4.32
CA ASP A 74 -7.83 19.26 -4.02
C ASP A 74 -7.20 19.72 -2.69
N TRP A 75 -6.45 18.86 -2.00
CA TRP A 75 -5.70 19.21 -0.80
C TRP A 75 -4.22 19.41 -1.10
N PRO A 76 -3.55 20.38 -0.44
CA PRO A 76 -2.15 20.69 -0.67
C PRO A 76 -1.20 19.59 -0.17
N ASP A 77 0.04 19.63 -0.64
CA ASP A 77 1.11 18.79 -0.14
C ASP A 77 1.39 19.10 1.34
N GLY A 78 1.67 18.04 2.11
CA GLY A 78 1.88 18.13 3.55
C GLY A 78 0.61 18.11 4.38
N GLU A 79 -0.56 18.21 3.77
CA GLU A 79 -1.83 18.03 4.46
C GLU A 79 -2.32 16.57 4.41
N ARG A 80 -3.08 16.20 5.42
CA ARG A 80 -3.69 14.87 5.52
C ARG A 80 -4.73 14.69 4.42
N SER A 81 -4.66 13.53 3.74
CA SER A 81 -5.71 13.10 2.83
C SER A 81 -7.05 12.94 3.56
N PRO A 82 -8.17 13.36 2.97
CA PRO A 82 -9.51 13.11 3.52
C PRO A 82 -9.95 11.64 3.42
N TYR A 83 -9.17 10.80 2.71
CA TYR A 83 -9.45 9.38 2.51
C TYR A 83 -8.79 8.53 3.58
N VAL A 84 -9.39 7.34 3.83
CA VAL A 84 -8.74 6.28 4.58
C VAL A 84 -7.82 5.50 3.64
N ILE A 85 -6.56 5.35 4.02
CA ILE A 85 -5.56 4.64 3.22
C ILE A 85 -5.33 3.26 3.80
N SER A 86 -5.45 2.22 2.97
CA SER A 86 -4.96 0.89 3.32
C SER A 86 -3.63 0.62 2.61
N VAL A 87 -2.68 0.07 3.35
CA VAL A 87 -1.40 -0.43 2.83
C VAL A 87 -1.37 -1.93 3.02
N THR A 88 -1.26 -2.68 1.93
CA THR A 88 -1.34 -4.14 1.95
C THR A 88 -0.10 -4.76 1.31
N PRO A 89 0.85 -5.26 2.11
CA PRO A 89 1.94 -6.08 1.59
C PRO A 89 1.43 -7.43 1.08
N LEU A 90 1.92 -7.86 -0.07
CA LEU A 90 1.47 -9.08 -0.75
C LEU A 90 2.55 -10.16 -0.77
N GLU A 91 2.24 -11.31 -0.20
CA GLU A 91 3.01 -12.53 -0.34
C GLU A 91 2.43 -13.39 -1.46
N ARG A 92 3.28 -13.84 -2.37
CA ARG A 92 2.87 -14.83 -3.37
C ARG A 92 2.88 -16.23 -2.77
N PRO A 93 1.79 -17.01 -2.91
CA PRO A 93 1.81 -18.42 -2.53
C PRO A 93 2.91 -19.20 -3.27
N LYS A 94 3.77 -19.89 -2.56
CA LYS A 94 4.94 -20.60 -3.13
C LYS A 94 4.57 -21.58 -4.27
N ARG A 95 3.36 -22.15 -4.24
CA ARG A 95 2.84 -23.06 -5.28
C ARG A 95 2.51 -22.40 -6.62
N ILE A 96 2.45 -21.05 -6.65
CA ILE A 96 2.09 -20.30 -7.86
C ILE A 96 3.36 -19.67 -8.45
N PRO A 97 3.73 -19.97 -9.70
CA PRO A 97 4.85 -19.30 -10.37
C PRO A 97 4.67 -17.77 -10.42
N LYS A 98 5.78 -17.02 -10.30
CA LYS A 98 5.74 -15.54 -10.24
C LYS A 98 5.05 -14.92 -11.45
N ASP A 99 5.35 -15.38 -12.64
CA ASP A 99 4.77 -14.89 -13.90
C ASP A 99 3.24 -15.11 -13.97
N ARG A 100 2.77 -16.26 -13.48
CA ARG A 100 1.32 -16.55 -13.41
C ARG A 100 0.64 -15.68 -12.38
N TRP A 101 1.25 -15.49 -11.21
CA TRP A 101 0.72 -14.63 -10.15
C TRP A 101 0.63 -13.17 -10.63
N MET A 102 1.69 -12.67 -11.27
CA MET A 102 1.73 -11.33 -11.85
C MET A 102 0.65 -11.11 -12.91
N ARG A 103 0.52 -12.06 -13.88
CA ARG A 103 -0.54 -11.97 -14.88
C ARG A 103 -1.93 -11.95 -14.26
N HIS A 104 -2.16 -12.75 -13.21
CA HIS A 104 -3.44 -12.75 -12.52
C HIS A 104 -3.69 -11.41 -11.82
N TRP A 105 -2.72 -10.91 -11.07
CA TRP A 105 -2.84 -9.66 -10.33
C TRP A 105 -3.09 -8.47 -11.26
N PHE A 106 -2.27 -8.32 -12.30
CA PHE A 106 -2.32 -7.16 -13.19
C PHE A 106 -3.47 -7.22 -14.20
N ASN A 107 -3.78 -8.39 -14.75
CA ASN A 107 -4.70 -8.50 -15.90
C ASN A 107 -6.11 -8.98 -15.52
N ARG A 108 -6.31 -9.47 -14.30
CA ARG A 108 -7.62 -9.96 -13.84
C ARG A 108 -8.07 -9.32 -12.55
N GLN A 109 -7.32 -9.55 -11.47
CA GLN A 109 -7.72 -9.09 -10.13
C GLN A 109 -7.76 -7.56 -10.07
N GLY A 110 -6.73 -6.85 -10.54
CA GLY A 110 -6.70 -5.39 -10.55
C GLY A 110 -7.87 -4.76 -11.31
N PRO A 111 -8.09 -5.10 -12.60
CA PRO A 111 -9.24 -4.58 -13.35
C PRO A 111 -10.61 -4.96 -12.79
N MET A 112 -10.73 -6.16 -12.22
CA MET A 112 -11.98 -6.61 -11.61
C MET A 112 -12.26 -5.82 -10.32
N SER A 113 -11.27 -5.71 -9.44
CA SER A 113 -11.43 -4.97 -8.19
C SER A 113 -11.70 -3.49 -8.41
N GLU A 114 -11.12 -2.88 -9.45
CA GLU A 114 -11.39 -1.49 -9.81
C GLU A 114 -12.85 -1.25 -10.20
N LYS A 115 -13.48 -2.22 -10.83
CA LYS A 115 -14.91 -2.12 -11.19
C LYS A 115 -15.85 -2.32 -9.99
N MET A 116 -15.39 -3.03 -8.97
CA MET A 116 -16.21 -3.43 -7.83
C MET A 116 -16.00 -2.54 -6.61
N GLN A 117 -14.78 -2.06 -6.42
CA GLN A 117 -14.38 -1.39 -5.19
C GLN A 117 -14.35 0.14 -5.36
N PRO A 118 -15.00 0.91 -4.49
CA PRO A 118 -15.13 2.36 -4.62
C PRO A 118 -13.87 3.10 -4.13
N ARG A 119 -12.72 2.74 -4.68
CA ARG A 119 -11.43 3.37 -4.36
C ARG A 119 -11.23 4.63 -5.19
N ALA A 120 -10.84 5.72 -4.53
CA ALA A 120 -10.48 6.95 -5.21
C ALA A 120 -9.05 6.92 -5.79
N ARG A 121 -8.16 6.07 -5.22
CA ARG A 121 -6.79 5.85 -5.70
C ARG A 121 -6.41 4.38 -5.51
N TYR A 122 -5.66 3.83 -6.48
CA TYR A 122 -5.13 2.48 -6.42
C TYR A 122 -3.72 2.45 -7.00
N VAL A 123 -2.75 2.15 -6.16
CA VAL A 123 -1.33 2.03 -6.52
C VAL A 123 -0.83 0.63 -6.23
N ARG A 124 -0.05 0.09 -7.14
CA ARG A 124 0.63 -1.20 -7.02
C ARG A 124 2.12 -0.98 -7.08
N ASN A 125 2.78 -1.13 -5.96
CA ASN A 125 4.24 -1.08 -5.85
C ASN A 125 4.77 -2.50 -6.01
N LEU A 126 5.33 -2.81 -7.19
CA LEU A 126 5.94 -4.11 -7.47
C LEU A 126 7.33 -4.16 -6.86
N VAL A 127 7.57 -5.10 -5.96
CA VAL A 127 8.87 -5.26 -5.32
C VAL A 127 9.87 -5.90 -6.28
N ASP A 128 10.93 -5.15 -6.60
CA ASP A 128 12.06 -5.62 -7.40
C ASP A 128 13.20 -6.15 -6.52
N GLU A 129 13.37 -5.58 -5.31
CA GLU A 129 14.46 -5.96 -4.40
C GLU A 129 14.08 -5.68 -2.95
N VAL A 130 14.44 -6.59 -2.06
CA VAL A 130 14.40 -6.40 -0.61
C VAL A 130 15.73 -5.78 -0.19
N LEU A 131 15.71 -4.57 0.35
CA LEU A 131 16.91 -3.79 0.65
C LEU A 131 17.41 -4.01 2.09
N THR A 132 16.49 -4.31 3.02
CA THR A 132 16.84 -4.59 4.40
C THR A 132 17.02 -6.10 4.61
N PRO A 133 18.22 -6.58 5.02
CA PRO A 133 18.46 -7.99 5.29
C PRO A 133 17.47 -8.54 6.33
N GLY A 134 16.87 -9.69 6.01
CA GLY A 134 15.92 -10.36 6.90
C GLY A 134 14.48 -9.83 6.84
N ALA A 135 14.21 -8.77 6.10
CA ALA A 135 12.84 -8.32 5.87
C ALA A 135 12.02 -9.37 5.07
N VAL A 136 10.71 -9.37 5.28
CA VAL A 136 9.80 -10.31 4.58
C VAL A 136 9.86 -10.07 3.07
N PRO A 137 10.07 -11.10 2.24
CA PRO A 137 10.19 -10.94 0.80
C PRO A 137 8.81 -10.81 0.14
N TYR A 138 8.17 -9.66 0.31
CA TYR A 138 6.92 -9.36 -0.38
C TYR A 138 7.15 -9.28 -1.91
N GLU A 139 6.12 -9.63 -2.68
CA GLU A 139 6.11 -9.49 -4.14
C GLU A 139 5.55 -8.14 -4.58
N GLY A 140 4.78 -7.49 -3.71
CA GLY A 140 4.22 -6.18 -3.96
C GLY A 140 3.67 -5.53 -2.70
N ILE A 141 3.46 -4.23 -2.76
CA ILE A 141 2.79 -3.43 -1.74
C ILE A 141 1.70 -2.63 -2.43
N VAL A 142 0.48 -2.74 -1.93
CA VAL A 142 -0.68 -2.05 -2.49
C VAL A 142 -1.08 -0.91 -1.59
N GLU A 143 -1.33 0.25 -2.19
CA GLU A 143 -1.93 1.40 -1.52
C GLU A 143 -3.31 1.67 -2.12
N GLU A 144 -4.32 1.80 -1.29
CA GLU A 144 -5.70 2.02 -1.70
C GLU A 144 -6.32 3.13 -0.87
N SER A 145 -6.93 4.12 -1.54
CA SER A 145 -7.63 5.23 -0.87
C SER A 145 -9.14 5.00 -0.91
N TRP A 146 -9.73 4.86 0.25
CA TRP A 146 -11.14 4.58 0.46
C TRP A 146 -11.92 5.82 0.92
N PRO A 147 -13.15 6.03 0.46
CA PRO A 147 -13.94 7.21 0.86
C PRO A 147 -14.20 7.31 2.36
N SER A 148 -14.29 6.19 3.07
CA SER A 148 -14.45 6.14 4.53
C SER A 148 -14.15 4.73 5.06
N GLU A 149 -14.00 4.60 6.38
CA GLU A 149 -13.89 3.30 7.08
C GLU A 149 -15.03 2.34 6.77
N ARG A 150 -16.25 2.85 6.59
CA ARG A 150 -17.40 2.01 6.23
C ARG A 150 -17.21 1.27 4.91
N HIS A 151 -16.47 1.85 3.96
CA HIS A 151 -16.16 1.19 2.69
C HIS A 151 -15.17 0.03 2.84
N MET A 152 -14.46 -0.03 3.96
CA MET A 152 -13.56 -1.14 4.28
C MET A 152 -14.25 -2.25 5.11
N THR A 153 -15.23 -1.89 5.93
CA THR A 153 -15.86 -2.81 6.91
C THR A 153 -17.19 -3.38 6.49
N ASN A 154 -17.90 -2.68 5.61
CA ASN A 154 -19.18 -3.15 5.10
C ASN A 154 -18.98 -3.87 3.75
N PRO A 155 -19.24 -5.20 3.68
CA PRO A 155 -19.04 -5.96 2.45
C PRO A 155 -19.81 -5.42 1.24
N PHE A 156 -20.99 -4.86 1.45
CA PHE A 156 -21.79 -4.28 0.36
C PHE A 156 -21.21 -2.99 -0.19
N LEU A 157 -20.52 -2.20 0.65
CA LEU A 157 -19.80 -1.01 0.19
C LEU A 157 -18.40 -1.34 -0.34
N PHE A 158 -17.80 -2.43 0.14
CA PHE A 158 -16.48 -2.87 -0.28
C PHE A 158 -16.50 -3.50 -1.68
N TYR A 159 -17.56 -4.23 -2.01
CA TYR A 159 -17.67 -4.95 -3.30
C TYR A 159 -18.64 -4.31 -4.29
N GLY A 160 -19.33 -3.23 -3.94
CA GLY A 160 -20.29 -2.52 -4.78
C GLY A 160 -21.70 -3.08 -4.69
#